data_27a8dbcb2e5e9ea1ca644510979b8de6
#
_entry.id   27a8dbcb2e5e9ea1ca644510979b8de6
#
_cell.length_a   1.000
_cell.length_b   1.000
_cell.length_c   1.000
_cell.angle_alpha   90.00
_cell.angle_beta   90.00
_cell.angle_gamma   90.00
#
_symmetry.space_group_name_H-M   'P 1'
#
loop_
_entity.id
_entity.type
_entity.pdbx_description
1 polymer ?
#
loop_
_entity_poly.entity_id
_entity_poly.type
_entity_poly.pdbx_seq_one_letter_code
_entity_poly.pdbx_strand_id
1 'polypeptide(L)'
;MNKKIVLGASLLISALTLTGCSDNEVGDVSLGMFTLKDIKITSLQDDVVTGVTCHIASIEANLSLSDPSDSSISCRQTGDITPDMIAEIDKSASGEVVFKKSKSIFFKSMKVRRIYDPKNQTLLYLSYTTKETEGSFKHSLSTVPLWGTHAYQQQPEK
;
A
#
# COMPACT_ATOMS: atom_id res chain seq x y z
N MET A 1 -44.12 -48.78 34.32
CA MET A 1 -42.70 -48.68 33.95
C MET A 1 -42.57 -47.58 32.95
N ASN A 2 -42.25 -46.33 33.39
CA ASN A 2 -42.18 -45.11 32.51
C ASN A 2 -40.73 -44.73 32.42
N LYS A 3 -40.14 -44.89 31.21
CA LYS A 3 -38.82 -44.39 30.87
C LYS A 3 -38.94 -42.92 30.45
N LYS A 4 -38.39 -42.01 31.24
CA LYS A 4 -38.22 -40.58 30.87
C LYS A 4 -36.95 -40.44 30.01
N ILE A 5 -37.16 -40.05 28.77
CA ILE A 5 -36.09 -39.66 27.84
C ILE A 5 -35.75 -38.18 28.11
N VAL A 6 -34.54 -37.93 28.58
CA VAL A 6 -34.00 -36.58 28.73
C VAL A 6 -33.29 -36.24 27.43
N LEU A 7 -33.87 -35.32 26.66
CA LEU A 7 -33.24 -34.70 25.48
C LEU A 7 -32.29 -33.60 25.95
N GLY A 8 -30.98 -33.89 25.88
CA GLY A 8 -29.94 -32.87 26.08
C GLY A 8 -29.80 -32.02 24.83
N ALA A 9 -30.21 -30.76 24.91
CA ALA A 9 -29.95 -29.75 23.85
C ALA A 9 -28.52 -29.23 24.00
N SER A 10 -27.62 -29.71 23.15
CA SER A 10 -26.27 -29.12 23.00
C SER A 10 -26.34 -27.83 22.21
N LEU A 11 -26.19 -26.71 22.88
CA LEU A 11 -26.08 -25.38 22.28
C LEU A 11 -24.62 -25.20 21.75
N LEU A 12 -24.41 -25.43 20.46
CA LEU A 12 -23.16 -25.11 19.78
C LEU A 12 -23.10 -23.61 19.57
N ILE A 13 -22.38 -22.91 20.43
CA ILE A 13 -22.02 -21.48 20.23
C ILE A 13 -20.85 -21.47 19.25
N SER A 14 -21.18 -21.25 17.96
CA SER A 14 -20.19 -20.92 16.94
C SER A 14 -19.68 -19.50 17.20
N ALA A 15 -18.49 -19.39 17.78
CA ALA A 15 -17.76 -18.12 17.84
C ALA A 15 -17.33 -17.72 16.41
N LEU A 16 -18.08 -16.80 15.78
CA LEU A 16 -17.63 -16.12 14.58
C LEU A 16 -16.48 -15.18 14.99
N THR A 17 -15.26 -15.61 14.77
CA THR A 17 -14.09 -14.74 14.80
C THR A 17 -14.14 -13.86 13.54
N LEU A 18 -14.67 -12.66 13.66
CA LEU A 18 -14.54 -11.61 12.66
C LEU A 18 -13.08 -11.13 12.71
N THR A 19 -12.19 -11.84 12.01
CA THR A 19 -10.87 -11.31 11.68
C THR A 19 -11.04 -10.28 10.56
N GLY A 20 -11.35 -9.06 10.92
CA GLY A 20 -11.32 -7.91 10.03
C GLY A 20 -9.88 -7.46 9.79
N CYS A 21 -9.02 -8.33 9.25
CA CYS A 21 -7.74 -7.91 8.72
C CYS A 21 -8.02 -7.20 7.39
N SER A 22 -7.62 -5.94 7.26
CA SER A 22 -7.39 -5.34 5.95
C SER A 22 -6.30 -6.18 5.29
N ASP A 23 -6.60 -6.84 4.16
CA ASP A 23 -5.72 -7.82 3.51
C ASP A 23 -4.31 -7.28 3.16
N ASN A 24 -4.08 -5.98 3.29
CA ASN A 24 -2.84 -5.28 2.96
C ASN A 24 -2.11 -4.68 4.16
N GLU A 25 -2.66 -4.74 5.38
CA GLU A 25 -1.99 -4.23 6.57
C GLU A 25 -0.93 -5.23 7.03
N VAL A 26 0.32 -4.78 7.16
CA VAL A 26 1.46 -5.61 7.56
C VAL A 26 2.07 -5.21 8.89
N GLY A 27 1.63 -4.10 9.47
CA GLY A 27 2.10 -3.64 10.77
C GLY A 27 1.29 -2.49 11.33
N ASP A 28 1.26 -2.43 12.66
CA ASP A 28 0.59 -1.42 13.45
C ASP A 28 1.47 -1.07 14.66
N VAL A 29 1.76 0.21 14.85
CA VAL A 29 2.57 0.70 15.97
C VAL A 29 1.79 1.78 16.70
N SER A 30 1.36 1.49 17.93
CA SER A 30 0.70 2.48 18.79
C SER A 30 1.66 3.57 19.22
N LEU A 31 1.23 4.84 19.10
CA LEU A 31 1.98 6.00 19.54
C LEU A 31 1.74 6.35 21.04
N GLY A 32 1.04 5.46 21.76
CA GLY A 32 0.81 5.54 23.19
C GLY A 32 -0.65 5.72 23.59
N MET A 33 -0.96 5.33 24.84
CA MET A 33 -2.34 5.26 25.36
C MET A 33 -3.11 6.60 25.33
N PHE A 34 -2.42 7.72 25.27
CA PHE A 34 -3.07 9.03 25.33
C PHE A 34 -3.19 9.73 23.97
N THR A 35 -2.58 9.20 22.91
CA THR A 35 -2.54 9.85 21.61
C THR A 35 -3.73 9.47 20.71
N LEU A 36 -4.35 8.31 20.93
CA LEU A 36 -5.37 7.72 20.04
C LEU A 36 -4.93 7.67 18.57
N LYS A 37 -3.61 7.63 18.33
CA LYS A 37 -2.99 7.60 17.02
C LYS A 37 -2.07 6.39 16.91
N ASP A 38 -2.12 5.74 15.77
CA ASP A 38 -1.30 4.58 15.45
C ASP A 38 -0.60 4.81 14.11
N ILE A 39 0.59 4.23 13.94
CA ILE A 39 1.25 4.14 12.64
C ILE A 39 0.86 2.82 12.02
N LYS A 40 0.14 2.90 10.89
CA LYS A 40 -0.22 1.74 10.08
C LYS A 40 0.77 1.56 8.94
N ILE A 41 1.17 0.32 8.70
CA ILE A 41 2.02 -0.04 7.56
C ILE A 41 1.20 -0.91 6.62
N THR A 42 1.05 -0.45 5.40
CA THR A 42 0.29 -1.15 4.34
C THR A 42 1.25 -1.58 3.23
N SER A 43 1.13 -2.84 2.79
CA SER A 43 1.87 -3.39 1.65
C SER A 43 0.98 -3.37 0.41
N LEU A 44 1.48 -2.81 -0.68
CA LEU A 44 0.77 -2.67 -1.94
C LEU A 44 1.65 -3.14 -3.09
N GLN A 45 1.17 -4.10 -3.86
CA GLN A 45 1.80 -4.54 -5.09
C GLN A 45 1.30 -3.68 -6.26
N ASP A 46 2.21 -3.30 -7.16
CA ASP A 46 1.83 -2.57 -8.38
C ASP A 46 1.02 -3.47 -9.32
N ASP A 47 -0.13 -2.97 -9.79
CA ASP A 47 -1.07 -3.75 -10.62
C ASP A 47 -0.52 -4.07 -12.02
N VAL A 48 0.41 -3.25 -12.55
CA VAL A 48 1.02 -3.40 -13.88
C VAL A 48 2.43 -3.94 -13.74
N VAL A 49 3.26 -3.30 -12.91
CA VAL A 49 4.62 -3.78 -12.65
C VAL A 49 4.59 -4.67 -11.41
N THR A 50 4.02 -5.87 -11.58
CA THR A 50 3.75 -6.81 -10.47
C THR A 50 5.00 -7.27 -9.72
N GLY A 51 6.19 -7.07 -10.30
CA GLY A 51 7.47 -7.28 -9.63
C GLY A 51 7.84 -6.22 -8.60
N VAL A 52 7.00 -5.19 -8.37
CA VAL A 52 7.26 -4.12 -7.40
C VAL A 52 6.22 -4.13 -6.28
N THR A 53 6.71 -4.06 -5.04
CA THR A 53 5.89 -3.87 -3.84
C THR A 53 6.31 -2.61 -3.12
N CYS A 54 5.33 -1.79 -2.74
CA CYS A 54 5.50 -0.59 -1.95
C CYS A 54 4.95 -0.80 -0.53
N HIS A 55 5.71 -0.38 0.48
CA HIS A 55 5.25 -0.27 1.84
C HIS A 55 5.01 1.20 2.16
N ILE A 56 3.82 1.51 2.66
CA ILE A 56 3.40 2.86 3.02
C ILE A 56 3.13 2.88 4.51
N ALA A 57 3.84 3.72 5.24
CA ALA A 57 3.55 4.01 6.64
C ALA A 57 2.75 5.31 6.71
N SER A 58 1.65 5.30 7.45
CA SER A 58 0.77 6.45 7.64
C SER A 58 0.25 6.52 9.07
N ILE A 59 -0.07 7.73 9.53
CA ILE A 59 -0.72 7.93 10.82
C ILE A 59 -2.22 7.80 10.65
N GLU A 60 -2.83 6.89 11.42
CA GLU A 60 -4.29 6.80 11.57
C GLU A 60 -4.70 7.27 12.97
N ALA A 61 -5.78 8.04 13.04
CA ALA A 61 -6.39 8.43 14.31
C ALA A 61 -7.77 7.81 14.43
N ASN A 62 -7.99 7.06 15.50
CA ASN A 62 -9.20 6.27 15.71
C ASN A 62 -10.48 7.10 15.90
N LEU A 63 -10.41 8.39 16.20
CA LEU A 63 -11.56 9.23 16.53
C LEU A 63 -11.57 10.61 15.84
N SER A 64 -10.63 10.91 14.98
CA SER A 64 -10.62 12.19 14.28
C SER A 64 -10.54 11.97 12.78
N LEU A 65 -11.19 12.86 12.04
CA LEU A 65 -10.95 13.05 10.61
C LEU A 65 -9.56 13.67 10.38
N SER A 66 -8.54 13.16 11.11
CA SER A 66 -7.20 13.66 10.98
C SER A 66 -6.71 13.39 9.58
N ASP A 67 -6.18 14.42 8.98
CA ASP A 67 -5.60 14.38 7.65
C ASP A 67 -4.40 13.42 7.69
N PRO A 68 -4.38 12.31 6.96
CA PRO A 68 -3.23 11.41 6.89
C PRO A 68 -2.11 12.05 6.05
N SER A 69 -1.71 13.26 6.43
CA SER A 69 -0.73 14.04 5.67
C SER A 69 0.70 13.54 5.89
N ASP A 70 0.96 12.89 7.03
CA ASP A 70 2.29 12.34 7.33
C ASP A 70 2.34 10.88 6.90
N SER A 71 3.00 10.66 5.77
CA SER A 71 3.23 9.32 5.25
C SER A 71 4.60 9.21 4.63
N SER A 72 5.14 8.02 4.68
CA SER A 72 6.36 7.65 3.96
C SER A 72 6.08 6.49 3.02
N ILE A 73 6.84 6.40 1.94
CA ILE A 73 6.76 5.30 0.97
C ILE A 73 8.14 4.68 0.77
N SER A 74 8.18 3.35 0.73
CA SER A 74 9.35 2.57 0.36
C SER A 74 8.93 1.49 -0.61
N CYS A 75 9.43 1.54 -1.83
CA CYS A 75 9.16 0.56 -2.89
C CYS A 75 10.43 -0.19 -3.22
N ARG A 76 10.28 -1.47 -3.54
CA ARG A 76 11.40 -2.34 -3.94
C ARG A 76 10.94 -3.40 -4.93
N GLN A 77 11.90 -3.96 -5.64
CA GLN A 77 11.68 -5.17 -6.40
C GLN A 77 11.42 -6.34 -5.43
N THR A 78 10.33 -7.05 -5.66
CA THR A 78 9.91 -8.25 -4.91
C THR A 78 9.62 -9.43 -5.83
N GLY A 79 9.68 -9.21 -7.13
CA GLY A 79 9.49 -10.20 -8.17
C GLY A 79 10.17 -9.79 -9.45
N ASP A 80 9.90 -10.51 -10.52
CA ASP A 80 10.46 -10.21 -11.84
C ASP A 80 9.82 -8.96 -12.43
N ILE A 81 10.64 -8.14 -13.13
CA ILE A 81 10.19 -6.99 -13.92
C ILE A 81 10.57 -7.25 -15.37
N THR A 82 9.55 -7.39 -16.22
CA THR A 82 9.73 -7.74 -17.63
C THR A 82 9.62 -6.53 -18.56
N PRO A 83 10.16 -6.61 -19.78
CA PRO A 83 10.01 -5.56 -20.79
C PRO A 83 8.55 -5.22 -21.10
N ASP A 84 7.67 -6.24 -21.11
CA ASP A 84 6.24 -6.06 -21.40
C ASP A 84 5.56 -5.19 -20.33
N MET A 85 5.87 -5.41 -19.03
CA MET A 85 5.38 -4.56 -17.96
C MET A 85 5.79 -3.09 -18.15
N ILE A 86 7.03 -2.86 -18.59
CA ILE A 86 7.52 -1.50 -18.87
C ILE A 86 6.90 -0.93 -20.16
N ALA A 87 6.48 -1.77 -21.10
CA ALA A 87 5.78 -1.31 -22.30
C ALA A 87 4.36 -0.81 -21.99
N GLU A 88 3.70 -1.38 -20.99
CA GLU A 88 2.32 -1.07 -20.60
C GLU A 88 2.16 0.19 -19.75
N ILE A 89 3.22 0.67 -19.10
CA ILE A 89 3.12 1.85 -18.22
C ILE A 89 3.00 3.15 -19.00
N ASP A 90 2.37 4.15 -18.37
CA ASP A 90 2.39 5.53 -18.86
C ASP A 90 3.82 6.13 -18.75
N LYS A 91 4.40 6.49 -19.89
CA LYS A 91 5.75 7.07 -20.01
C LYS A 91 5.75 8.61 -20.09
N SER A 92 4.59 9.23 -19.87
CA SER A 92 4.53 10.70 -19.78
C SER A 92 5.32 11.20 -18.57
N ALA A 93 5.75 12.45 -18.60
CA ALA A 93 6.50 13.08 -17.51
C ALA A 93 5.75 13.09 -16.18
N SER A 94 4.42 13.07 -16.20
CA SER A 94 3.58 13.00 -15.00
C SER A 94 3.29 11.58 -14.53
N GLY A 95 3.50 10.57 -15.38
CA GLY A 95 3.18 9.18 -15.10
C GLY A 95 1.71 8.96 -14.77
N GLU A 96 1.41 7.89 -14.07
CA GLU A 96 0.04 7.50 -13.72
C GLU A 96 -0.17 7.25 -12.22
N VAL A 97 -1.41 7.46 -11.76
CA VAL A 97 -1.79 7.12 -10.38
C VAL A 97 -1.97 5.61 -10.27
N VAL A 98 -1.24 5.00 -9.34
CA VAL A 98 -1.28 3.57 -9.03
C VAL A 98 -2.04 3.30 -7.72
N PHE A 99 -2.30 2.03 -7.41
CA PHE A 99 -3.03 1.59 -6.20
C PHE A 99 -4.46 2.12 -6.09
N LYS A 100 -5.10 2.43 -7.21
CA LYS A 100 -6.47 2.98 -7.29
C LYS A 100 -7.53 2.07 -6.65
N LYS A 101 -7.28 0.75 -6.65
CA LYS A 101 -8.21 -0.27 -6.13
C LYS A 101 -8.10 -0.47 -4.62
N SER A 102 -7.12 0.11 -3.96
CA SER A 102 -6.98 -0.02 -2.52
C SER A 102 -8.17 0.61 -1.81
N LYS A 103 -8.81 -0.15 -0.93
CA LYS A 103 -9.97 0.29 -0.14
C LYS A 103 -9.59 1.10 1.10
N SER A 104 -8.31 1.34 1.33
CA SER A 104 -7.84 2.09 2.50
C SER A 104 -8.37 3.53 2.48
N ILE A 105 -8.83 4.01 3.61
CA ILE A 105 -9.26 5.41 3.84
C ILE A 105 -8.10 6.38 3.53
N PHE A 106 -6.88 5.94 3.72
CA PHE A 106 -5.65 6.63 3.40
C PHE A 106 -5.61 7.20 1.96
N PHE A 107 -6.08 6.42 0.96
CA PHE A 107 -6.06 6.84 -0.44
C PHE A 107 -7.15 7.86 -0.84
N LYS A 108 -7.99 8.30 0.10
CA LYS A 108 -8.95 9.39 -0.18
C LYS A 108 -8.25 10.73 -0.34
N SER A 109 -7.23 11.01 0.48
CA SER A 109 -6.49 12.27 0.48
C SER A 109 -5.05 12.15 -0.03
N MET A 110 -4.51 10.94 -0.11
CA MET A 110 -3.19 10.68 -0.66
C MET A 110 -3.26 9.92 -1.98
N LYS A 111 -2.34 10.21 -2.87
CA LYS A 111 -2.15 9.53 -4.15
C LYS A 111 -0.72 9.03 -4.24
N VAL A 112 -0.54 7.94 -4.97
CA VAL A 112 0.79 7.46 -5.38
C VAL A 112 0.84 7.46 -6.89
N ARG A 113 1.87 8.11 -7.46
CA ARG A 113 2.15 8.10 -8.89
C ARG A 113 3.37 7.27 -9.18
N ARG A 114 3.28 6.46 -10.22
CA ARG A 114 4.43 5.82 -10.85
C ARG A 114 4.85 6.67 -12.04
N ILE A 115 6.13 7.06 -12.08
CA ILE A 115 6.77 7.83 -13.13
C ILE A 115 7.96 7.01 -13.62
N TYR A 116 8.18 6.96 -14.93
CA TYR A 116 9.34 6.28 -15.50
C TYR A 116 10.42 7.29 -15.89
N ASP A 117 11.63 7.06 -15.40
CA ASP A 117 12.84 7.77 -15.83
C ASP A 117 13.58 6.90 -16.86
N PRO A 118 13.42 7.17 -18.17
CA PRO A 118 14.03 6.34 -19.22
C PRO A 118 15.54 6.48 -19.27
N LYS A 119 16.09 7.63 -18.85
CA LYS A 119 17.53 7.87 -18.87
C LYS A 119 18.27 6.99 -17.85
N ASN A 120 17.71 6.87 -16.68
CA ASN A 120 18.28 6.07 -15.59
C ASN A 120 17.61 4.69 -15.45
N GLN A 121 16.67 4.36 -16.35
CA GLN A 121 15.90 3.12 -16.33
C GLN A 121 15.40 2.79 -14.91
N THR A 122 14.65 3.74 -14.34
CA THR A 122 14.22 3.70 -12.95
C THR A 122 12.73 4.03 -12.85
N LEU A 123 11.99 3.27 -12.06
CA LEU A 123 10.62 3.58 -11.69
C LEU A 123 10.64 4.46 -10.44
N LEU A 124 9.93 5.57 -10.48
CA LEU A 124 9.76 6.51 -9.39
C LEU A 124 8.34 6.37 -8.84
N TYR A 125 8.20 6.18 -7.54
CA TYR A 125 6.91 6.12 -6.85
C TYR A 125 6.81 7.33 -5.93
N LEU A 126 6.00 8.30 -6.35
CA LEU A 126 5.77 9.54 -5.63
C LEU A 126 4.44 9.45 -4.87
N SER A 127 4.49 9.40 -3.54
CA SER A 127 3.31 9.62 -2.71
C SER A 127 3.16 11.10 -2.41
N TYR A 128 1.93 11.63 -2.48
CA TYR A 128 1.66 13.03 -2.19
C TYR A 128 0.22 13.22 -1.71
N THR A 129 0.03 14.20 -0.83
CA THR A 129 -1.31 14.61 -0.40
C THR A 129 -1.96 15.51 -1.44
N THR A 130 -3.28 15.36 -1.62
CA THR A 130 -4.09 16.24 -2.46
C THR A 130 -4.71 17.40 -1.66
N LYS A 131 -4.49 17.41 -0.34
CA LYS A 131 -4.92 18.48 0.55
C LYS A 131 -3.71 19.23 1.05
N GLU A 132 -3.82 20.56 1.07
CA GLU A 132 -2.85 21.42 1.70
C GLU A 132 -2.97 21.33 3.22
N THR A 133 -1.83 21.16 3.90
CA THR A 133 -1.75 21.13 5.36
C THR A 133 -0.66 22.10 5.79
N GLU A 134 -1.00 23.10 6.58
CA GLU A 134 -0.08 24.13 7.09
C GLU A 134 0.76 24.80 5.97
N GLY A 135 0.11 25.08 4.82
CA GLY A 135 0.78 25.72 3.68
C GLY A 135 1.69 24.78 2.88
N SER A 136 1.59 23.46 3.07
CA SER A 136 2.43 22.47 2.40
C SER A 136 1.63 21.28 1.87
N PHE A 137 2.08 20.75 0.73
CA PHE A 137 1.65 19.44 0.22
C PHE A 137 2.72 18.42 0.56
N LYS A 138 2.46 17.59 1.57
CA LYS A 138 3.39 16.55 2.01
C LYS A 138 3.59 15.51 0.90
N HIS A 139 4.84 15.13 0.67
CA HIS A 139 5.20 14.16 -0.36
C HIS A 139 6.43 13.36 0.03
N SER A 140 6.55 12.17 -0.54
CA SER A 140 7.66 11.25 -0.33
C SER A 140 7.94 10.50 -1.62
N LEU A 141 9.21 10.23 -1.92
CA LEU A 141 9.66 9.58 -3.14
C LEU A 141 10.40 8.28 -2.82
N SER A 142 10.06 7.23 -3.55
CA SER A 142 10.82 5.97 -3.57
C SER A 142 11.20 5.61 -5.00
N THR A 143 12.35 4.96 -5.19
CA THR A 143 12.88 4.60 -6.51
C THR A 143 13.14 3.11 -6.59
N VAL A 144 12.82 2.51 -7.73
CA VAL A 144 13.11 1.10 -8.05
C VAL A 144 13.86 1.06 -9.36
N PRO A 145 15.20 0.87 -9.35
CA PRO A 145 15.98 0.76 -10.58
C PRO A 145 15.64 -0.55 -11.30
N LEU A 146 15.68 -0.53 -12.64
CA LEU A 146 15.53 -1.73 -13.45
C LEU A 146 16.80 -2.55 -13.54
N TRP A 147 17.92 -2.05 -13.01
CA TRP A 147 19.19 -2.78 -12.96
C TRP A 147 19.01 -4.17 -12.35
N GLY A 148 19.51 -5.19 -13.04
CA GLY A 148 19.38 -6.59 -12.58
C GLY A 148 18.03 -7.25 -12.86
N THR A 149 17.09 -6.57 -13.54
CA THR A 149 15.82 -7.14 -14.00
C THR A 149 15.88 -7.50 -15.48
N HIS A 150 14.91 -8.30 -15.96
CA HIS A 150 14.76 -8.61 -17.38
C HIS A 150 14.41 -7.37 -18.23
N ALA A 151 13.82 -6.35 -17.61
CA ALA A 151 13.45 -5.10 -18.29
C ALA A 151 14.64 -4.14 -18.50
N TYR A 152 15.78 -4.39 -17.86
CA TYR A 152 16.95 -3.52 -18.00
C TYR A 152 17.57 -3.65 -19.40
N GLN A 153 17.73 -2.54 -20.08
CA GLN A 153 18.38 -2.45 -21.39
C GLN A 153 19.82 -1.98 -21.23
N GLN A 154 20.79 -2.79 -21.64
CA GLN A 154 22.19 -2.35 -21.67
C GLN A 154 22.31 -1.16 -22.64
N GLN A 155 22.77 -0.02 -22.12
CA GLN A 155 23.11 1.11 -22.98
C GLN A 155 24.41 0.77 -23.71
N PRO A 156 24.52 1.05 -25.02
CA PRO A 156 25.79 0.88 -25.72
C PRO A 156 26.84 1.76 -25.06
N GLU A 157 27.98 1.17 -24.76
CA GLU A 157 29.15 1.91 -24.25
C GLU A 157 29.46 3.06 -25.25
N LYS A 158 29.62 4.27 -24.70
CA LYS A 158 30.02 5.46 -25.48
C LYS A 158 31.51 5.47 -25.72
#